data_a0a66bf34ddd3b02784176c48b363bc5
#
_entry.id   a0a66bf34ddd3b02784176c48b363bc5
#
_cell.length_a   1.000
_cell.length_b   1.000
_cell.length_c   1.000
_cell.angle_alpha   90.00
_cell.angle_beta   90.00
_cell.angle_gamma   90.00
#
_symmetry.space_group_name_H-M   'P 1'
#
loop_
_entity.id
_entity.type
_entity.pdbx_description
1 polymer ?
#
loop_
_entity_poly.entity_id
_entity_poly.type
_entity_poly.pdbx_seq_one_letter_code
_entity_poly.pdbx_strand_id
1 'polypeptide(L)'
;MILSRTTRLARYRAFLQLDVAVAITVLALVFIPLNISSSGDLDLARRHYFEAVALQLIDGEMDVLLAGDRRKYTTGEHRITPVGEAVQNLPEGEFVLTVHDQKLTLAWVPTKRSKWGRVERVVELK
;
A
#
# COMPACT_ATOMS: atom_id res chain seq x y z
N MET A 1 -31.67 -45.02 41.37
CA MET A 1 -30.64 -44.05 41.80
C MET A 1 -29.43 -44.00 40.86
N ILE A 2 -28.96 -45.09 40.35
CA ILE A 2 -27.80 -45.14 39.44
C ILE A 2 -28.12 -44.51 38.08
N LEU A 3 -29.32 -44.66 37.55
CA LEU A 3 -29.79 -44.08 36.27
C LEU A 3 -29.89 -42.54 36.29
N SER A 4 -30.14 -41.93 37.43
CA SER A 4 -30.24 -40.47 37.55
C SER A 4 -28.86 -39.79 37.55
N ARG A 5 -27.82 -40.46 38.00
CA ARG A 5 -26.44 -39.93 37.95
C ARG A 5 -25.88 -39.97 36.52
N THR A 6 -26.12 -41.04 35.79
CA THR A 6 -25.65 -41.21 34.40
C THR A 6 -26.35 -40.23 33.46
N THR A 7 -27.62 -39.94 33.65
CA THR A 7 -28.35 -38.95 32.85
C THR A 7 -27.87 -37.53 33.13
N ARG A 8 -27.48 -37.19 34.37
CA ARG A 8 -26.89 -35.90 34.71
C ARG A 8 -25.50 -35.73 34.04
N LEU A 9 -24.66 -36.73 34.10
CA LEU A 9 -23.36 -36.69 33.47
C LEU A 9 -23.45 -36.59 31.93
N ALA A 10 -24.39 -37.28 31.31
CA ALA A 10 -24.65 -37.15 29.88
C ALA A 10 -25.10 -35.75 29.47
N ARG A 11 -25.94 -35.11 30.27
CA ARG A 11 -26.35 -33.73 30.09
C ARG A 11 -25.18 -32.77 30.23
N TYR A 12 -24.30 -32.94 31.19
CA TYR A 12 -23.09 -32.14 31.37
C TYR A 12 -22.16 -32.25 30.18
N ARG A 13 -21.94 -33.44 29.64
CA ARG A 13 -21.12 -33.65 28.44
C ARG A 13 -21.72 -32.98 27.21
N ALA A 14 -23.03 -33.07 27.02
CA ALA A 14 -23.73 -32.43 25.92
C ALA A 14 -23.63 -30.89 26.03
N PHE A 15 -23.74 -30.33 27.23
CA PHE A 15 -23.56 -28.90 27.48
C PHE A 15 -22.15 -28.41 27.17
N LEU A 16 -21.10 -29.16 27.58
CA LEU A 16 -19.71 -28.83 27.29
C LEU A 16 -19.41 -28.89 25.79
N GLN A 17 -19.94 -29.88 25.06
CA GLN A 17 -19.78 -29.97 23.62
C GLN A 17 -20.46 -28.83 22.88
N LEU A 18 -21.64 -28.42 23.32
CA LEU A 18 -22.38 -27.30 22.77
C LEU A 18 -21.61 -25.98 23.00
N ASP A 19 -21.07 -25.80 24.19
CA ASP A 19 -20.32 -24.59 24.57
C ASP A 19 -19.03 -24.47 23.77
N VAL A 20 -18.29 -25.54 23.58
CA VAL A 20 -17.09 -25.60 22.72
C VAL A 20 -17.44 -25.30 21.27
N ALA A 21 -18.54 -25.86 20.75
CA ALA A 21 -18.98 -25.62 19.39
C ALA A 21 -19.34 -24.15 19.16
N VAL A 22 -20.04 -23.53 20.11
CA VAL A 22 -20.39 -22.10 20.06
C VAL A 22 -19.13 -21.24 20.14
N ALA A 23 -18.18 -21.57 21.01
CA ALA A 23 -16.92 -20.83 21.15
C ALA A 23 -16.11 -20.87 19.86
N ILE A 24 -15.98 -22.03 19.20
CA ILE A 24 -15.28 -22.18 17.92
C ILE A 24 -15.97 -21.37 16.83
N THR A 25 -17.30 -21.40 16.79
CA THR A 25 -18.07 -20.63 15.80
C THR A 25 -17.86 -19.12 15.97
N VAL A 26 -17.88 -18.61 17.20
CA VAL A 26 -17.64 -17.20 17.50
C VAL A 26 -16.22 -16.81 17.13
N LEU A 27 -15.22 -17.62 17.46
CA LEU A 27 -13.83 -17.39 17.08
C LEU A 27 -13.67 -17.34 15.55
N ALA A 28 -14.27 -18.25 14.82
CA ALA A 28 -14.22 -18.28 13.37
C ALA A 28 -14.85 -17.02 12.76
N LEU A 29 -15.99 -16.55 13.29
CA LEU A 29 -16.66 -15.33 12.84
C LEU A 29 -15.84 -14.07 13.09
N VAL A 30 -14.99 -14.06 14.10
CA VAL A 30 -14.11 -12.92 14.40
C VAL A 30 -12.82 -13.00 13.59
N PHE A 31 -12.20 -14.18 13.49
CA PHE A 31 -10.90 -14.35 12.82
C PHE A 31 -10.96 -14.20 11.30
N ILE A 32 -12.02 -14.65 10.66
CA ILE A 32 -12.16 -14.55 9.18
C ILE A 32 -12.16 -13.08 8.71
N PRO A 33 -12.98 -12.18 9.26
CA PRO A 33 -12.95 -10.77 8.87
C PRO A 33 -11.63 -10.07 9.20
N LEU A 34 -10.99 -10.42 10.33
CA LEU A 34 -9.69 -9.85 10.71
C LEU A 34 -8.60 -10.20 9.70
N ASN A 35 -8.54 -11.44 9.23
CA ASN A 35 -7.57 -11.86 8.22
C ASN A 35 -7.78 -11.14 6.89
N ILE A 36 -9.00 -10.95 6.46
CA ILE A 36 -9.32 -10.21 5.23
C ILE A 36 -8.94 -8.74 5.38
N SER A 37 -9.27 -8.14 6.52
CA SER A 37 -8.94 -6.74 6.82
C SER A 37 -7.41 -6.52 6.88
N SER A 38 -6.66 -7.42 7.51
CA SER A 38 -5.21 -7.29 7.62
C SER A 38 -4.49 -7.44 6.26
N SER A 39 -5.00 -8.25 5.33
CA SER A 39 -4.49 -8.33 3.96
C SER A 39 -4.68 -7.03 3.20
N GLY A 40 -5.87 -6.44 3.29
CA GLY A 40 -6.17 -5.15 2.70
C GLY A 40 -5.34 -4.02 3.29
N ASP A 41 -5.15 -4.01 4.60
CA ASP A 41 -4.33 -3.03 5.31
C ASP A 41 -2.85 -3.14 4.90
N LEU A 42 -2.34 -4.34 4.69
CA LEU A 42 -0.97 -4.56 4.24
C LEU A 42 -0.74 -4.00 2.83
N ASP A 43 -1.66 -4.25 1.90
CA ASP A 43 -1.59 -3.72 0.54
C ASP A 43 -1.68 -2.20 0.53
N LEU A 44 -2.55 -1.63 1.34
CA LEU A 44 -2.69 -0.18 1.52
C LEU A 44 -1.40 0.42 2.11
N ALA A 45 -0.81 -0.21 3.10
CA ALA A 45 0.45 0.21 3.71
C ALA A 45 1.60 0.19 2.70
N ARG A 46 1.69 -0.83 1.85
CA ARG A 46 2.68 -0.91 0.77
C ARG A 46 2.49 0.22 -0.25
N ARG A 47 1.26 0.48 -0.63
CA ARG A 47 0.92 1.57 -1.54
C ARG A 47 1.37 2.91 -1.00
N HIS A 48 1.07 3.21 0.26
CA HIS A 48 1.51 4.43 0.92
C HIS A 48 3.03 4.52 1.04
N TYR A 49 3.69 3.41 1.33
CA TYR A 49 5.14 3.35 1.37
C TYR A 49 5.76 3.70 0.00
N PHE A 50 5.26 3.11 -1.08
CA PHE A 50 5.76 3.41 -2.42
C PHE A 50 5.46 4.85 -2.85
N GLU A 51 4.30 5.38 -2.49
CA GLU A 51 3.97 6.79 -2.72
C GLU A 51 4.95 7.72 -2.00
N ALA A 52 5.27 7.43 -0.74
CA ALA A 52 6.21 8.21 0.04
C ALA A 52 7.62 8.16 -0.54
N VAL A 53 8.10 6.99 -0.94
CA VAL A 53 9.42 6.83 -1.57
C VAL A 53 9.48 7.56 -2.90
N ALA A 54 8.46 7.41 -3.74
CA ALA A 54 8.37 8.09 -5.02
C ALA A 54 8.34 9.61 -4.85
N LEU A 55 7.58 10.11 -3.90
CA LEU A 55 7.49 11.54 -3.61
C LEU A 55 8.83 12.09 -3.12
N GLN A 56 9.54 11.35 -2.28
CA GLN A 56 10.86 11.73 -1.79
C GLN A 56 11.89 11.83 -2.93
N LEU A 57 11.87 10.88 -3.85
CA LEU A 57 12.72 10.91 -5.05
C LEU A 57 12.35 12.06 -5.98
N ILE A 58 11.07 12.30 -6.18
CA ILE A 58 10.56 13.42 -6.99
C ILE A 58 10.99 14.74 -6.38
N ASP A 59 10.88 14.91 -5.08
CA ASP A 59 11.29 16.13 -4.38
C ASP A 59 12.79 16.39 -4.54
N GLY A 60 13.62 15.36 -4.39
CA GLY A 60 15.06 15.47 -4.57
C GLY A 60 15.44 15.86 -5.99
N GLU A 61 14.86 15.21 -6.99
CA GLU A 61 15.12 15.52 -8.40
C GLU A 61 14.58 16.90 -8.78
N MET A 62 13.42 17.29 -8.24
CA MET A 62 12.85 18.61 -8.48
C MET A 62 13.75 19.72 -7.92
N ASP A 63 14.34 19.53 -6.76
CA ASP A 63 15.29 20.48 -6.18
C ASP A 63 16.51 20.67 -7.07
N VAL A 64 17.04 19.60 -7.64
CA VAL A 64 18.16 19.65 -8.61
C VAL A 64 17.75 20.38 -9.88
N LEU A 65 16.57 20.11 -10.40
CA LEU A 65 16.04 20.79 -11.59
C LEU A 65 15.86 22.29 -11.35
N LEU A 66 15.32 22.66 -10.20
CA LEU A 66 15.13 24.06 -9.83
C LEU A 66 16.46 24.79 -9.61
N ALA A 67 17.51 24.06 -9.17
CA ALA A 67 18.85 24.62 -9.00
C ALA A 67 19.57 24.93 -10.31
N GLY A 68 19.06 24.48 -11.45
CA GLY A 68 19.61 24.80 -12.76
C GLY A 68 19.58 23.67 -13.80
N ASP A 69 19.47 22.42 -13.41
CA ASP A 69 19.47 21.28 -14.32
C ASP A 69 18.30 21.28 -15.32
N ARG A 70 17.22 22.02 -15.03
CA ARG A 70 16.10 22.21 -15.94
C ARG A 70 16.51 22.77 -17.30
N ARG A 71 17.61 23.51 -17.36
CA ARG A 71 18.15 24.10 -18.60
C ARG A 71 18.63 23.06 -19.61
N LYS A 72 18.88 21.83 -19.16
CA LYS A 72 19.29 20.72 -20.01
C LYS A 72 18.12 20.13 -20.80
N TYR A 73 16.88 20.42 -20.38
CA TYR A 73 15.68 19.83 -20.95
C TYR A 73 14.92 20.86 -21.80
N THR A 74 14.56 20.43 -23.00
CA THR A 74 13.70 21.21 -23.90
C THR A 74 12.24 21.04 -23.50
N THR A 75 11.37 21.92 -24.00
CA THR A 75 9.92 21.78 -23.81
C THR A 75 9.45 20.43 -24.34
N GLY A 76 8.68 19.71 -23.53
CA GLY A 76 8.16 18.40 -23.85
C GLY A 76 8.31 17.39 -22.73
N GLU A 77 8.15 16.15 -23.06
CA GLU A 77 8.16 15.03 -22.15
C GLU A 77 9.52 14.32 -22.20
N HIS A 78 10.12 14.12 -21.04
CA HIS A 78 11.43 13.46 -20.91
C HIS A 78 11.36 12.36 -19.87
N ARG A 79 11.99 11.24 -20.16
CA ARG A 79 12.17 10.16 -19.18
C ARG A 79 13.48 10.39 -18.44
N ILE A 80 13.42 10.39 -17.12
CA ILE A 80 14.59 10.57 -16.29
C ILE A 80 14.78 9.36 -15.36
N THR A 81 16.04 9.11 -15.01
CA THR A 81 16.37 8.08 -14.02
C THR A 81 16.90 8.78 -12.78
N PRO A 82 16.14 8.77 -11.66
CA PRO A 82 16.62 9.37 -10.43
C PRO A 82 17.86 8.66 -9.91
N VAL A 83 18.74 9.42 -9.29
CA VAL A 83 19.95 8.89 -8.66
C VAL A 83 19.61 8.52 -7.21
N GLY A 84 19.91 7.29 -6.83
CA GLY A 84 19.75 6.82 -5.46
C GLY A 84 19.36 5.36 -5.37
N GLU A 85 19.72 4.74 -4.26
CA GLU A 85 19.38 3.34 -3.99
C GLU A 85 17.89 3.13 -3.74
N ALA A 86 17.18 4.18 -3.33
CA ALA A 86 15.75 4.11 -3.05
C ALA A 86 14.90 3.76 -4.28
N VAL A 87 15.41 4.00 -5.49
CA VAL A 87 14.74 3.61 -6.74
C VAL A 87 14.50 2.11 -6.80
N GLN A 88 15.41 1.32 -6.24
CA GLN A 88 15.31 -0.15 -6.22
C GLN A 88 14.17 -0.65 -5.32
N ASN A 89 13.73 0.18 -4.39
CA ASN A 89 12.63 -0.15 -3.49
C ASN A 89 11.24 0.09 -4.11
N LEU A 90 11.21 0.73 -5.28
CA LEU A 90 9.96 0.98 -5.99
C LEU A 90 9.61 -0.17 -6.93
N PRO A 91 8.31 -0.42 -7.16
CA PRO A 91 7.88 -1.29 -8.24
C PRO A 91 8.35 -0.78 -9.59
N GLU A 92 8.32 -1.64 -10.59
CA GLU A 92 8.64 -1.27 -11.96
C GLU A 92 7.80 -0.09 -12.44
N GLY A 93 8.44 0.93 -12.96
CA GLY A 93 7.81 2.16 -13.41
C GLY A 93 8.81 3.13 -14.01
N GLU A 94 8.33 4.27 -14.43
CA GLU A 94 9.12 5.31 -15.07
C GLU A 94 8.93 6.66 -14.39
N PHE A 95 9.99 7.46 -14.37
CA PHE A 95 9.91 8.86 -13.98
C PHE A 95 9.85 9.72 -15.23
N VAL A 96 8.80 10.52 -15.35
CA VAL A 96 8.53 11.34 -16.51
C VAL A 96 8.56 12.82 -16.09
N LEU A 97 9.46 13.57 -16.72
CA LEU A 97 9.55 15.00 -16.57
C LEU A 97 8.84 15.68 -17.75
N THR A 98 7.86 16.51 -17.47
CA THR A 98 7.20 17.33 -18.48
C THR A 98 7.59 18.80 -18.27
N VAL A 99 8.18 19.40 -19.28
CA VAL A 99 8.54 20.81 -19.28
C VAL A 99 7.58 21.54 -20.21
N HIS A 100 6.84 22.49 -19.68
CA HIS A 100 5.91 23.29 -20.46
C HIS A 100 5.93 24.75 -19.98
N ASP A 101 6.36 25.67 -20.85
CA ASP A 101 6.51 27.09 -20.57
C ASP A 101 7.17 27.39 -19.22
N GLN A 102 6.38 27.73 -18.21
CA GLN A 102 6.84 28.05 -16.85
C GLN A 102 6.42 26.99 -15.84
N LYS A 103 6.18 25.77 -16.29
CA LYS A 103 5.69 24.69 -15.45
C LYS A 103 6.54 23.44 -15.61
N LEU A 104 6.98 22.89 -14.48
CA LEU A 104 7.66 21.60 -14.42
C LEU A 104 6.76 20.58 -13.73
N THR A 105 6.54 19.46 -14.36
CA THR A 105 5.81 18.35 -13.77
C THR A 105 6.71 17.12 -13.76
N LEU A 106 6.95 16.58 -12.60
CA LEU A 106 7.70 15.33 -12.44
C LEU A 106 6.77 14.28 -11.83
N ALA A 107 6.62 13.18 -12.55
CA ALA A 107 5.71 12.12 -12.18
C ALA A 107 6.39 10.77 -12.14
N TRP A 108 6.04 9.94 -11.18
CA TRP A 108 6.33 8.52 -11.20
C TRP A 108 5.11 7.77 -11.71
N VAL A 109 5.29 7.04 -12.80
CA VAL A 109 4.24 6.27 -13.46
C VAL A 109 4.57 4.79 -13.35
N PRO A 110 3.91 4.04 -12.46
CA PRO A 110 4.16 2.60 -12.34
C PRO A 110 3.63 1.86 -13.57
N THR A 111 4.31 0.79 -13.95
CA THR A 111 3.88 -0.08 -15.06
C THR A 111 2.51 -0.69 -14.79
N LYS A 112 2.25 -1.10 -13.53
CA LYS A 112 0.96 -1.62 -13.09
C LYS A 112 0.12 -0.52 -12.42
N ARG A 113 -0.47 0.35 -13.21
CA ARG A 113 -1.27 1.49 -12.72
C ARG A 113 -2.49 1.08 -11.87
N SER A 114 -3.05 -0.09 -12.12
CA SER A 114 -4.20 -0.60 -11.36
C SER A 114 -3.85 -0.95 -9.92
N LYS A 115 -2.58 -1.31 -9.66
CA LYS A 115 -2.10 -1.71 -8.34
C LYS A 115 -1.46 -0.57 -7.58
N TRP A 116 -0.69 0.28 -8.27
CA TRP A 116 0.08 1.37 -7.69
C TRP A 116 -0.37 2.70 -8.29
N GLY A 117 -0.61 3.67 -7.46
CA GLY A 117 -1.04 4.99 -7.91
C GLY A 117 0.10 5.80 -8.53
N ARG A 118 -0.25 6.67 -9.48
CA ARG A 118 0.67 7.66 -10.03
C ARG A 118 0.95 8.75 -8.98
N VAL A 119 2.22 9.12 -8.84
CA VAL A 119 2.64 10.21 -7.95
C VAL A 119 3.24 11.32 -8.79
N GLU A 120 2.78 12.54 -8.61
CA GLU A 120 3.30 13.68 -9.35
C GLU A 120 3.45 14.93 -8.49
N ARG A 121 4.37 15.78 -8.89
CA ARG A 121 4.54 17.11 -8.34
C ARG A 121 4.67 18.11 -9.46
N VAL A 122 3.95 19.21 -9.33
CA VAL A 122 3.94 20.29 -10.28
C VAL A 122 4.52 21.54 -9.62
N VAL A 123 5.48 22.17 -10.28
CA VAL A 123 6.08 23.43 -9.82
C VAL A 123 5.94 24.46 -10.91
N GLU A 124 5.39 25.61 -10.56
CA GLU A 124 5.34 26.76 -11.45
C GLU A 124 6.61 27.59 -11.28
N LEU A 125 7.22 27.93 -12.40
CA LEU A 125 8.42 28.76 -12.44
C LEU A 125 7.98 30.23 -12.54
N LYS A 126 8.50 31.04 -11.64
CA LYS A 126 8.29 32.50 -11.68
C LYS A 126 9.34 33.18 -12.52
#